data_af2f6c72d65622810848d1f28d706757
#
_entry.id   af2f6c72d65622810848d1f28d706757
#
_cell.length_a   1.000
_cell.length_b   1.000
_cell.length_c   1.000
_cell.angle_alpha   90.00
_cell.angle_beta   90.00
_cell.angle_gamma   90.00
#
_symmetry.space_group_name_H-M   'P 1'
#
loop_
_entity.id
_entity.type
_entity.pdbx_description
1 polymer ?
#
loop_
_entity_poly.entity_id
_entity_poly.type
_entity_poly.pdbx_seq_one_letter_code
_entity_poly.pdbx_strand_id
1 'polypeptide(L)'
;MALLSIQGDWRLFFWLIYCKIYSAILWLFSNHCRGADKVRSVITTGVGGQSPGGLHRVRTRRRRASQQHRVKHIVALTRRPSIRRIVMAPGSSTAHAMMEDKEKALHGALATASMRTRRVSQFAPLLIALVGLPARGKSQLAHRLSRHLNWNGESTKVFDCSEYRRRHMALYGSHDIFRADNQQGSAIRRQSAREAVQDAVLWLKDGNSVAIFDGTNITREQRRELSDYCVSDMGFRILFIECVCEDQELLERNIIEILHYSADYKSMSEDEAVDDLRKKLEHYMRQYEPIDADLETISFVRVENIGETVTAHRVAGQKESGILGYLSMMRALPQTLYFTRHGESEYNVLGRIGGDASLSPRGNLYARALADHINPLVGREPITVWTSERRRTKQTAAEIRASKRVVRALNELDAGICEGLTYEEMQERFPQEFAWRDQDKLRYRYPWGESYIDIMTRLRPVLSALEDEHNVVVVGHQAVLRCMLGYFLDAKLDELPYMNVPLHTIVKLSSYGYKYKVEMIKLPVDCVDTHRQQPKNCSITRTSDDALVTVPSHYDTLPSNLWQTTEAQL
;
A
#
# COMPACT_ATOMS: atom_id res chain seq x y z
N MET A 1 46.19 31.18 -18.54
CA MET A 1 47.18 30.11 -18.26
C MET A 1 46.92 29.55 -16.88
N ALA A 2 46.96 28.26 -16.76
CA ALA A 2 46.79 27.39 -15.61
C ALA A 2 45.34 27.01 -15.26
N LEU A 3 44.87 25.99 -15.96
CA LEU A 3 43.82 25.05 -15.53
C LEU A 3 44.42 24.16 -14.42
N LEU A 4 43.93 24.34 -13.19
CA LEU A 4 44.14 23.38 -12.12
C LEU A 4 42.87 22.50 -11.99
N SER A 5 43.02 21.24 -12.35
CA SER A 5 42.04 20.18 -12.13
C SER A 5 41.83 19.98 -10.61
N ILE A 6 40.63 20.24 -10.13
CA ILE A 6 40.23 19.85 -8.78
C ILE A 6 39.32 18.63 -8.93
N GLN A 7 39.92 17.45 -8.87
CA GLN A 7 39.22 16.25 -8.47
C GLN A 7 39.06 16.30 -6.94
N GLY A 8 38.03 16.99 -6.48
CA GLY A 8 37.66 17.07 -5.05
C GLY A 8 36.85 15.83 -4.64
N ASP A 9 37.37 15.15 -3.63
CA ASP A 9 36.78 13.96 -3.03
C ASP A 9 35.40 14.27 -2.40
N TRP A 10 34.34 14.04 -3.17
CA TRP A 10 32.95 14.27 -2.75
C TRP A 10 32.57 13.49 -1.49
N ARG A 11 33.29 12.44 -1.11
CA ARG A 11 33.08 11.65 0.10
C ARG A 11 33.43 12.45 1.36
N LEU A 12 34.51 13.25 1.31
CA LEU A 12 34.91 14.13 2.42
C LEU A 12 33.91 15.27 2.60
N PHE A 13 33.38 15.82 1.51
CA PHE A 13 32.37 16.89 1.56
C PHE A 13 31.04 16.39 2.17
N PHE A 14 30.58 15.22 1.76
CA PHE A 14 29.37 14.62 2.35
C PHE A 14 29.58 14.19 3.79
N TRP A 15 30.77 13.72 4.15
CA TRP A 15 31.09 13.36 5.55
C TRP A 15 31.10 14.59 6.46
N LEU A 16 31.64 15.73 6.03
CA LEU A 16 31.65 16.99 6.77
C LEU A 16 30.24 17.58 6.92
N ILE A 17 29.38 17.46 5.91
CA ILE A 17 27.97 17.85 6.01
C ILE A 17 27.24 16.95 7.00
N TYR A 18 27.45 15.64 6.95
CA TYR A 18 26.86 14.67 7.87
C TYR A 18 27.26 14.97 9.33
N CYS A 19 28.53 15.23 9.59
CA CYS A 19 29.01 15.61 10.93
C CYS A 19 28.43 16.93 11.45
N LYS A 20 28.24 17.93 10.57
CA LYS A 20 27.59 19.19 10.95
C LYS A 20 26.10 19.03 11.27
N ILE A 21 25.38 18.23 10.47
CA ILE A 21 23.95 17.94 10.72
C ILE A 21 23.80 17.15 12.02
N TYR A 22 24.66 16.14 12.25
CA TYR A 22 24.62 15.34 13.48
C TYR A 22 24.92 16.17 14.73
N SER A 23 25.88 17.10 14.64
CA SER A 23 26.19 18.03 15.75
C SER A 23 25.05 19.02 16.01
N ALA A 24 24.35 19.49 14.98
CA ALA A 24 23.20 20.36 15.13
C ALA A 24 22.00 19.63 15.77
N ILE A 25 21.79 18.37 15.42
CA ILE A 25 20.74 17.52 16.02
C ILE A 25 21.06 17.27 17.52
N LEU A 26 22.30 16.94 17.86
CA LEU A 26 22.72 16.76 19.26
C LEU A 26 22.61 18.06 20.07
N TRP A 27 22.91 19.21 19.47
CA TRP A 27 22.74 20.51 20.11
C TRP A 27 21.26 20.85 20.37
N LEU A 28 20.36 20.53 19.42
CA LEU A 28 18.91 20.69 19.58
C LEU A 28 18.34 19.78 20.68
N PHE A 29 18.80 18.53 20.76
CA PHE A 29 18.39 17.61 21.83
C PHE A 29 18.93 18.07 23.22
N SER A 30 20.15 18.55 23.28
CA SER A 30 20.74 19.08 24.50
C SER A 30 20.04 20.34 25.03
N ASN A 31 19.57 21.21 24.15
CA ASN A 31 18.81 22.41 24.53
C ASN A 31 17.35 22.13 24.88
N HIS A 32 16.76 21.09 24.31
CA HIS A 32 15.38 20.68 24.66
C HIS A 32 15.32 20.09 26.07
N CYS A 33 16.37 19.37 26.50
CA CYS A 33 16.45 18.85 27.85
C CYS A 33 16.71 19.94 28.91
N ARG A 34 17.40 21.06 28.57
CA ARG A 34 17.60 22.18 29.47
C ARG A 34 16.36 23.05 29.66
N GLY A 35 15.42 23.06 28.69
CA GLY A 35 14.15 23.76 28.83
C GLY A 35 13.18 23.11 29.83
N ALA A 36 13.24 21.79 29.99
CA ALA A 36 12.35 21.04 30.88
C ALA A 36 12.68 21.25 32.37
N ASP A 37 13.95 21.51 32.72
CA ASP A 37 14.34 21.77 34.09
C ASP A 37 14.00 23.19 34.56
N LYS A 38 13.94 24.19 33.68
CA LYS A 38 13.52 25.56 34.03
C LYS A 38 12.00 25.68 34.27
N VAL A 39 11.16 24.83 33.67
CA VAL A 39 9.71 24.84 33.93
C VAL A 39 9.38 24.18 35.28
N ARG A 40 10.25 23.34 35.81
CA ARG A 40 10.08 22.73 37.15
C ARG A 40 10.43 23.65 38.34
N SER A 41 11.19 24.71 38.09
CA SER A 41 11.61 25.63 39.19
C SER A 41 10.65 26.80 39.41
N VAL A 42 9.68 27.04 38.51
CA VAL A 42 8.72 28.17 38.63
C VAL A 42 7.42 27.76 39.30
N ILE A 43 7.15 26.47 39.49
CA ILE A 43 5.88 25.99 40.12
C ILE A 43 6.02 25.70 41.63
N THR A 44 7.19 25.90 42.22
CA THR A 44 7.43 25.59 43.66
C THR A 44 7.52 26.80 44.60
N THR A 45 7.19 28.00 44.13
CA THR A 45 7.13 29.18 45.03
C THR A 45 5.74 29.80 45.01
N GLY A 46 4.89 29.35 45.90
CA GLY A 46 3.62 30.01 46.21
C GLY A 46 2.50 29.04 46.59
N VAL A 47 2.41 28.66 47.80
CA VAL A 47 1.31 28.65 48.75
C VAL A 47 1.74 27.81 49.97
N GLY A 48 1.88 28.43 51.11
CA GLY A 48 2.08 27.78 52.39
C GLY A 48 0.76 27.25 52.94
N GLY A 49 0.82 26.11 53.62
CA GLY A 49 -0.31 25.60 54.38
C GLY A 49 -0.23 24.12 54.69
N GLN A 50 0.32 23.79 55.84
CA GLN A 50 0.07 22.59 56.69
C GLN A 50 0.05 21.18 56.07
N SER A 51 1.01 20.37 56.52
CA SER A 51 1.07 18.92 56.41
C SER A 51 -0.08 18.21 57.11
N PRO A 52 -0.42 16.97 56.65
CA PRO A 52 0.05 15.83 57.41
C PRO A 52 0.51 14.60 56.60
N GLY A 53 1.55 13.93 57.14
CA GLY A 53 1.62 12.47 57.19
C GLY A 53 2.09 11.65 56.00
N GLY A 54 3.38 11.49 55.86
CA GLY A 54 4.16 10.27 55.89
C GLY A 54 3.66 8.94 55.22
N LEU A 55 3.23 8.89 53.93
CA LEU A 55 2.99 7.60 53.30
C LEU A 55 3.46 7.49 51.84
N HIS A 56 3.90 8.56 51.20
CA HIS A 56 4.30 8.54 49.78
C HIS A 56 5.80 8.27 49.52
N ARG A 57 6.67 8.34 50.55
CA ARG A 57 8.12 8.10 50.37
C ARG A 57 8.53 6.62 50.37
N VAL A 58 7.70 5.71 50.85
CA VAL A 58 8.04 4.26 50.94
C VAL A 58 7.74 3.53 49.62
N ARG A 59 6.73 3.95 48.85
CA ARG A 59 6.36 3.27 47.56
C ARG A 59 7.32 3.57 46.41
N THR A 60 7.91 4.74 46.33
CA THR A 60 8.86 5.10 45.28
C THR A 60 10.25 4.49 45.48
N ARG A 61 10.70 4.31 46.73
CA ARG A 61 11.96 3.61 47.03
C ARG A 61 11.88 2.11 46.75
N ARG A 62 10.74 1.43 47.01
CA ARG A 62 10.56 0.00 46.70
C ARG A 62 10.49 -0.25 45.19
N ARG A 63 9.91 0.62 44.38
CA ARG A 63 9.91 0.47 42.91
C ARG A 63 11.30 0.64 42.31
N ARG A 64 12.12 1.57 42.77
CA ARG A 64 13.52 1.73 42.31
C ARG A 64 14.41 0.57 42.72
N ALA A 65 14.26 0.04 43.92
CA ALA A 65 15.00 -1.14 44.37
C ALA A 65 14.66 -2.40 43.59
N SER A 66 13.38 -2.62 43.24
CA SER A 66 12.95 -3.75 42.43
C SER A 66 13.45 -3.66 40.97
N GLN A 67 13.52 -2.46 40.43
CA GLN A 67 14.03 -2.24 39.07
C GLN A 67 15.56 -2.41 39.00
N GLN A 68 16.29 -1.98 40.00
CA GLN A 68 17.74 -2.23 40.11
C GLN A 68 18.08 -3.71 40.38
N HIS A 69 17.22 -4.43 41.07
CA HIS A 69 17.40 -5.89 41.29
C HIS A 69 17.16 -6.69 40.00
N ARG A 70 16.17 -6.32 39.20
CA ARG A 70 15.92 -6.93 37.88
C ARG A 70 17.06 -6.66 36.90
N VAL A 71 17.61 -5.46 36.87
CA VAL A 71 18.75 -5.11 36.01
C VAL A 71 20.00 -5.87 36.43
N LYS A 72 20.27 -6.06 37.74
CA LYS A 72 21.37 -6.88 38.22
C LYS A 72 21.21 -8.37 37.87
N HIS A 73 20.00 -8.89 37.85
CA HIS A 73 19.73 -10.29 37.42
C HIS A 73 19.96 -10.47 35.91
N ILE A 74 19.60 -9.50 35.09
CA ILE A 74 19.85 -9.54 33.63
C ILE A 74 21.35 -9.46 33.34
N VAL A 75 22.11 -8.65 34.06
CA VAL A 75 23.57 -8.52 33.90
C VAL A 75 24.29 -9.79 34.37
N ALA A 76 23.76 -10.51 35.36
CA ALA A 76 24.32 -11.77 35.83
C ALA A 76 24.15 -12.92 34.82
N LEU A 77 23.08 -12.90 33.99
CA LEU A 77 22.82 -13.91 32.95
C LEU A 77 23.64 -13.67 31.67
N THR A 78 24.26 -12.50 31.50
CA THR A 78 25.08 -12.15 30.34
C THR A 78 26.57 -12.36 30.51
N ARG A 79 27.04 -12.74 31.72
CA ARG A 79 28.45 -13.08 31.95
C ARG A 79 28.76 -14.46 31.40
N ARG A 80 29.61 -14.51 30.36
CA ARG A 80 30.20 -15.76 29.83
C ARG A 80 30.91 -16.50 30.98
N PRO A 81 30.67 -17.81 31.17
CA PRO A 81 31.41 -18.62 32.11
C PRO A 81 32.89 -18.64 31.67
N SER A 82 33.77 -18.24 32.53
CA SER A 82 35.22 -18.35 32.34
C SER A 82 35.55 -19.85 32.28
N ILE A 83 36.14 -20.30 31.17
CA ILE A 83 36.65 -21.66 31.01
C ILE A 83 37.86 -21.80 31.93
N ARG A 84 37.67 -22.45 33.08
CA ARG A 84 38.80 -22.94 33.88
C ARG A 84 39.39 -24.17 33.13
N ARG A 85 40.63 -24.04 32.72
CA ARG A 85 41.43 -25.17 32.24
C ARG A 85 41.55 -26.20 33.34
N ILE A 86 40.85 -27.33 33.18
CA ILE A 86 41.06 -28.53 34.02
C ILE A 86 42.20 -29.30 33.35
N VAL A 87 43.33 -29.35 34.03
CA VAL A 87 44.44 -30.23 33.65
C VAL A 87 44.06 -31.63 34.20
N MET A 88 43.76 -32.57 33.29
CA MET A 88 43.49 -33.97 33.65
C MET A 88 44.73 -34.81 33.36
N ALA A 89 45.00 -35.72 34.25
CA ALA A 89 46.06 -36.73 34.15
C ALA A 89 45.68 -37.81 33.09
N PRO A 90 46.65 -38.40 32.38
CA PRO A 90 46.38 -39.37 31.33
C PRO A 90 46.07 -40.75 31.92
N GLY A 91 44.90 -41.31 31.49
CA GLY A 91 44.61 -42.73 31.65
C GLY A 91 43.23 -43.09 32.16
N SER A 92 42.22 -43.13 31.26
CA SER A 92 41.14 -44.10 31.31
C SER A 92 40.34 -44.09 30.00
N SER A 93 40.05 -45.25 29.46
CA SER A 93 39.31 -45.54 28.24
C SER A 93 37.86 -45.01 28.24
N THR A 94 37.30 -44.77 29.41
CA THR A 94 35.94 -44.21 29.59
C THR A 94 35.85 -42.70 29.34
N ALA A 95 36.97 -41.96 29.43
CA ALA A 95 37.00 -40.55 29.16
C ALA A 95 36.89 -40.23 27.66
N HIS A 96 37.37 -41.13 26.79
CA HIS A 96 37.32 -40.93 25.33
C HIS A 96 35.90 -41.09 24.79
N ALA A 97 35.13 -42.10 25.26
CA ALA A 97 33.75 -42.30 24.87
C ALA A 97 32.82 -41.15 25.34
N MET A 98 33.04 -40.63 26.55
CA MET A 98 32.29 -39.45 27.05
C MET A 98 32.64 -38.13 26.35
N MET A 99 33.86 -37.99 25.81
CA MET A 99 34.23 -36.85 25.00
C MET A 99 33.61 -36.91 23.58
N GLU A 100 33.59 -38.08 22.96
CA GLU A 100 32.97 -38.30 21.65
C GLU A 100 31.44 -38.06 21.69
N ASP A 101 30.74 -38.48 22.72
CA ASP A 101 29.31 -38.24 22.92
C ASP A 101 29.02 -36.75 23.20
N LYS A 102 29.89 -36.06 23.96
CA LYS A 102 29.78 -34.60 24.16
C LYS A 102 30.10 -33.80 22.91
N GLU A 103 31.05 -34.25 22.09
CA GLU A 103 31.39 -33.63 20.83
C GLU A 103 30.29 -33.84 19.78
N LYS A 104 29.69 -35.04 19.70
CA LYS A 104 28.48 -35.30 18.87
C LYS A 104 27.29 -34.51 19.35
N ALA A 105 27.06 -34.39 20.65
CA ALA A 105 26.00 -33.56 21.21
C ALA A 105 26.25 -32.06 20.95
N LEU A 106 27.48 -31.60 21.03
CA LEU A 106 27.86 -30.20 20.71
C LEU A 106 27.76 -29.92 19.21
N HIS A 107 28.17 -30.83 18.33
CA HIS A 107 27.97 -30.73 16.88
C HIS A 107 26.49 -30.76 16.51
N GLY A 108 25.69 -31.61 17.14
CA GLY A 108 24.23 -31.61 16.98
C GLY A 108 23.57 -30.30 17.46
N ALA A 109 24.02 -29.77 18.59
CA ALA A 109 23.54 -28.47 19.10
C ALA A 109 24.01 -27.26 18.24
N LEU A 110 25.24 -27.33 17.71
CA LEU A 110 25.75 -26.30 16.77
C LEU A 110 25.08 -26.41 15.40
N ALA A 111 24.78 -27.62 14.90
CA ALA A 111 24.03 -27.82 13.67
C ALA A 111 22.59 -27.33 13.80
N THR A 112 21.90 -27.61 14.92
CA THR A 112 20.56 -27.08 15.21
C THR A 112 20.56 -25.59 15.50
N ALA A 113 21.59 -25.03 16.12
CA ALA A 113 21.74 -23.59 16.29
C ALA A 113 22.06 -22.89 14.96
N SER A 114 22.87 -23.52 14.08
CA SER A 114 23.15 -23.01 12.74
C SER A 114 21.93 -23.05 11.82
N MET A 115 21.05 -24.05 11.97
CA MET A 115 19.76 -24.07 11.26
C MET A 115 18.78 -23.01 11.78
N ARG A 116 18.84 -22.66 13.08
CA ARG A 116 17.97 -21.63 13.68
C ARG A 116 18.39 -20.19 13.37
N THR A 117 19.54 -19.94 12.78
CA THR A 117 20.06 -18.60 12.47
C THR A 117 20.39 -18.38 10.99
N ARG A 118 19.75 -19.09 10.04
CA ARG A 118 19.69 -18.54 8.69
C ARG A 118 18.89 -17.25 8.77
N ARG A 119 19.58 -16.10 8.94
CA ARG A 119 19.00 -14.79 8.71
C ARG A 119 18.55 -14.79 7.25
N VAL A 120 17.24 -14.93 7.05
CA VAL A 120 16.63 -14.79 5.73
C VAL A 120 17.05 -13.43 5.20
N SER A 121 17.58 -13.39 3.98
CA SER A 121 18.06 -12.16 3.35
C SER A 121 16.95 -11.09 3.37
N GLN A 122 17.31 -9.83 3.60
CA GLN A 122 16.36 -8.71 3.49
C GLN A 122 15.74 -8.60 2.08
N PHE A 123 16.41 -9.17 1.08
CA PHE A 123 15.95 -9.21 -0.31
C PHE A 123 15.16 -10.48 -0.65
N ALA A 124 15.00 -11.40 0.30
CA ALA A 124 14.16 -12.59 0.07
C ALA A 124 12.70 -12.16 -0.19
N PRO A 125 11.98 -12.91 -1.05
CA PRO A 125 10.56 -12.68 -1.30
C PRO A 125 9.75 -12.73 0.01
N LEU A 126 8.63 -12.00 0.02
CA LEU A 126 7.79 -11.86 1.20
C LEU A 126 6.42 -12.52 0.96
N LEU A 127 6.04 -13.45 1.82
CA LEU A 127 4.65 -13.90 1.94
C LEU A 127 3.96 -13.09 3.05
N ILE A 128 2.83 -12.48 2.73
CA ILE A 128 1.91 -11.87 3.70
C ILE A 128 0.76 -12.84 3.91
N ALA A 129 0.51 -13.25 5.15
CA ALA A 129 -0.58 -14.15 5.49
C ALA A 129 -1.62 -13.41 6.35
N LEU A 130 -2.86 -13.33 5.87
CA LEU A 130 -3.94 -12.71 6.62
C LEU A 130 -4.46 -13.64 7.70
N VAL A 131 -4.81 -13.07 8.85
CA VAL A 131 -5.33 -13.77 10.02
C VAL A 131 -6.62 -13.09 10.47
N GLY A 132 -7.60 -13.88 10.92
CA GLY A 132 -8.81 -13.35 11.55
C GLY A 132 -10.11 -13.93 11.01
N LEU A 133 -11.19 -13.62 11.70
CA LEU A 133 -12.53 -14.10 11.42
C LEU A 133 -13.07 -13.60 10.08
N PRO A 134 -14.04 -14.25 9.44
CA PRO A 134 -14.78 -13.69 8.32
C PRO A 134 -15.42 -12.34 8.69
N ALA A 135 -15.75 -11.53 7.71
CA ALA A 135 -16.33 -10.18 7.87
C ALA A 135 -15.45 -9.17 8.66
N ARG A 136 -14.12 -9.39 8.74
CA ARG A 136 -13.17 -8.48 9.40
C ARG A 136 -12.35 -7.64 8.40
N GLY A 137 -12.79 -7.54 7.15
CA GLY A 137 -12.15 -6.71 6.13
C GLY A 137 -10.86 -7.28 5.53
N LYS A 138 -10.51 -8.56 5.76
CA LYS A 138 -9.25 -9.17 5.27
C LYS A 138 -9.05 -9.05 3.76
N SER A 139 -10.01 -9.50 2.96
CA SER A 139 -9.92 -9.47 1.50
C SER A 139 -9.87 -8.05 0.96
N GLN A 140 -10.60 -7.12 1.59
CA GLN A 140 -10.54 -5.70 1.27
C GLN A 140 -9.13 -5.15 1.52
N LEU A 141 -8.53 -5.47 2.67
CA LEU A 141 -7.14 -5.11 3.00
C LEU A 141 -6.16 -5.74 2.02
N ALA A 142 -6.32 -7.04 1.68
CA ALA A 142 -5.44 -7.74 0.73
C ALA A 142 -5.38 -7.04 -0.62
N HIS A 143 -6.53 -6.71 -1.21
CA HIS A 143 -6.60 -6.07 -2.51
C HIS A 143 -6.10 -4.61 -2.50
N ARG A 144 -6.44 -3.84 -1.46
CA ARG A 144 -5.91 -2.47 -1.29
C ARG A 144 -4.39 -2.48 -1.13
N LEU A 145 -3.86 -3.38 -0.32
CA LEU A 145 -2.42 -3.52 -0.11
C LEU A 145 -1.71 -3.99 -1.39
N SER A 146 -2.26 -4.96 -2.12
CA SER A 146 -1.72 -5.42 -3.40
C SER A 146 -1.63 -4.28 -4.40
N ARG A 147 -2.69 -3.48 -4.55
CA ARG A 147 -2.72 -2.31 -5.42
C ARG A 147 -1.63 -1.28 -5.03
N HIS A 148 -1.52 -0.98 -3.75
CA HIS A 148 -0.50 -0.06 -3.23
C HIS A 148 0.92 -0.56 -3.51
N LEU A 149 1.20 -1.84 -3.28
CA LEU A 149 2.52 -2.43 -3.50
C LEU A 149 2.88 -2.48 -4.99
N ASN A 150 1.95 -2.90 -5.85
CA ASN A 150 2.13 -2.90 -7.31
C ASN A 150 2.43 -1.49 -7.84
N TRP A 151 1.70 -0.48 -7.35
CA TRP A 151 1.95 0.91 -7.73
C TRP A 151 3.35 1.41 -7.30
N ASN A 152 3.85 0.89 -6.21
CA ASN A 152 5.20 1.19 -5.72
C ASN A 152 6.31 0.38 -6.40
N GLY A 153 5.96 -0.48 -7.36
CA GLY A 153 6.91 -1.28 -8.13
C GLY A 153 7.24 -2.65 -7.50
N GLU A 154 6.52 -3.04 -6.44
CA GLU A 154 6.65 -4.36 -5.84
C GLU A 154 5.64 -5.31 -6.48
N SER A 155 6.10 -6.20 -7.37
CA SER A 155 5.22 -7.19 -8.03
C SER A 155 4.48 -8.02 -6.97
N THR A 156 3.17 -7.80 -6.87
CA THR A 156 2.33 -8.35 -5.79
C THR A 156 1.09 -9.02 -6.36
N LYS A 157 0.72 -10.19 -5.81
CA LYS A 157 -0.51 -10.92 -6.18
C LYS A 157 -1.21 -11.45 -4.94
N VAL A 158 -2.55 -11.39 -4.96
CA VAL A 158 -3.42 -11.99 -3.92
C VAL A 158 -3.79 -13.40 -4.33
N PHE A 159 -3.73 -14.33 -3.37
CA PHE A 159 -4.14 -15.73 -3.48
C PHE A 159 -5.29 -15.95 -2.50
N ASP A 160 -6.54 -15.83 -3.00
CA ASP A 160 -7.77 -15.97 -2.20
C ASP A 160 -8.12 -17.44 -2.01
N CYS A 161 -7.97 -17.94 -0.79
CA CYS A 161 -8.31 -19.31 -0.40
C CYS A 161 -9.76 -19.69 -0.75
N SER A 162 -10.68 -18.74 -0.80
CA SER A 162 -12.07 -18.99 -1.17
C SER A 162 -12.22 -19.33 -2.66
N GLU A 163 -11.36 -18.79 -3.53
CA GLU A 163 -11.36 -19.15 -4.96
C GLU A 163 -10.92 -20.60 -5.16
N TYR A 164 -9.86 -21.02 -4.44
CA TYR A 164 -9.39 -22.42 -4.49
C TYR A 164 -10.44 -23.38 -3.93
N ARG A 165 -11.13 -23.01 -2.86
CA ARG A 165 -12.23 -23.80 -2.32
C ARG A 165 -13.36 -23.98 -3.34
N ARG A 166 -13.73 -22.94 -4.06
CA ARG A 166 -14.75 -23.00 -5.12
C ARG A 166 -14.37 -23.89 -6.29
N ARG A 167 -13.08 -24.09 -6.58
CA ARG A 167 -12.62 -25.07 -7.58
C ARG A 167 -12.92 -26.51 -7.16
N HIS A 168 -12.83 -26.81 -5.85
CA HIS A 168 -13.14 -28.12 -5.29
C HIS A 168 -14.63 -28.33 -5.02
N MET A 169 -15.40 -27.27 -4.92
CA MET A 169 -16.84 -27.31 -4.68
C MET A 169 -17.54 -26.36 -5.66
N ALA A 170 -18.06 -26.90 -6.74
CA ALA A 170 -18.75 -26.12 -7.77
C ALA A 170 -19.98 -25.36 -7.24
N LEU A 171 -20.64 -25.92 -6.22
CA LEU A 171 -21.76 -25.28 -5.53
C LEU A 171 -21.45 -25.21 -4.02
N TYR A 172 -21.58 -24.01 -3.47
CA TYR A 172 -21.55 -23.81 -2.03
C TYR A 172 -22.90 -24.28 -1.45
N GLY A 173 -22.87 -25.36 -0.67
CA GLY A 173 -24.09 -25.95 -0.14
C GLY A 173 -24.58 -25.30 1.15
N SER A 174 -23.69 -25.09 2.15
CA SER A 174 -24.02 -24.49 3.43
C SER A 174 -22.79 -24.22 4.30
N HIS A 175 -23.00 -23.55 5.46
CA HIS A 175 -22.00 -23.32 6.49
C HIS A 175 -21.41 -24.60 7.11
N ASP A 176 -22.00 -25.77 6.88
CA ASP A 176 -21.57 -27.05 7.49
C ASP A 176 -20.14 -27.43 7.13
N ILE A 177 -19.65 -27.00 5.96
CA ILE A 177 -18.26 -27.23 5.57
C ILE A 177 -17.24 -26.53 6.49
N PHE A 178 -17.66 -25.58 7.32
CA PHE A 178 -16.80 -24.84 8.25
C PHE A 178 -16.86 -25.38 9.69
N ARG A 179 -17.70 -26.36 9.96
CA ARG A 179 -17.76 -27.03 11.26
C ARG A 179 -16.44 -27.77 11.54
N ALA A 180 -16.00 -27.78 12.79
CA ALA A 180 -14.77 -28.46 13.22
C ALA A 180 -14.89 -29.98 13.10
N ASP A 181 -16.09 -30.54 13.34
CA ASP A 181 -16.40 -31.98 13.29
C ASP A 181 -16.67 -32.49 11.86
N ASN A 182 -16.82 -31.62 10.87
CA ASN A 182 -16.97 -32.02 9.47
C ASN A 182 -15.60 -32.34 8.84
N GLN A 183 -15.25 -33.64 8.84
CA GLN A 183 -13.96 -34.13 8.32
C GLN A 183 -13.78 -33.83 6.82
N GLN A 184 -14.83 -34.01 6.01
CA GLN A 184 -14.79 -33.76 4.57
C GLN A 184 -14.61 -32.25 4.29
N GLY A 185 -15.39 -31.38 4.95
CA GLY A 185 -15.23 -29.94 4.85
C GLY A 185 -13.85 -29.46 5.31
N SER A 186 -13.30 -30.07 6.36
CA SER A 186 -11.96 -29.79 6.86
C SER A 186 -10.86 -30.21 5.87
N ALA A 187 -11.03 -31.35 5.19
CA ALA A 187 -10.10 -31.81 4.16
C ALA A 187 -10.09 -30.87 2.95
N ILE A 188 -11.27 -30.45 2.45
CA ILE A 188 -11.41 -29.50 1.33
C ILE A 188 -10.75 -28.17 1.69
N ARG A 189 -11.01 -27.62 2.88
CA ARG A 189 -10.40 -26.36 3.33
C ARG A 189 -8.88 -26.43 3.41
N ARG A 190 -8.32 -27.52 3.96
CA ARG A 190 -6.87 -27.76 4.04
C ARG A 190 -6.25 -27.90 2.65
N GLN A 191 -6.88 -28.65 1.75
CA GLN A 191 -6.40 -28.81 0.37
C GLN A 191 -6.40 -27.47 -0.36
N SER A 192 -7.48 -26.71 -0.29
CA SER A 192 -7.58 -25.37 -0.90
C SER A 192 -6.52 -24.40 -0.38
N ALA A 193 -6.26 -24.41 0.92
CA ALA A 193 -5.22 -23.59 1.53
C ALA A 193 -3.82 -24.00 1.05
N ARG A 194 -3.54 -25.31 0.95
CA ARG A 194 -2.25 -25.82 0.45
C ARG A 194 -2.01 -25.40 -1.00
N GLU A 195 -2.99 -25.55 -1.88
CA GLU A 195 -2.88 -25.16 -3.28
C GLU A 195 -2.64 -23.66 -3.42
N ALA A 196 -3.38 -22.83 -2.69
CA ALA A 196 -3.19 -21.38 -2.70
C ALA A 196 -1.77 -20.98 -2.23
N VAL A 197 -1.26 -21.63 -1.19
CA VAL A 197 0.12 -21.39 -0.69
C VAL A 197 1.16 -21.90 -1.68
N GLN A 198 0.94 -23.05 -2.34
CA GLN A 198 1.85 -23.57 -3.35
C GLN A 198 1.93 -22.63 -4.56
N ASP A 199 0.81 -22.12 -5.06
CA ASP A 199 0.79 -21.14 -6.14
C ASP A 199 1.46 -19.83 -5.73
N ALA A 200 1.27 -19.39 -4.48
CA ALA A 200 1.95 -18.21 -3.95
C ALA A 200 3.48 -18.42 -3.89
N VAL A 201 3.93 -19.60 -3.49
CA VAL A 201 5.35 -19.96 -3.47
C VAL A 201 5.93 -20.03 -4.89
N LEU A 202 5.21 -20.61 -5.85
CA LEU A 202 5.63 -20.62 -7.26
C LEU A 202 5.76 -19.18 -7.79
N TRP A 203 4.77 -18.33 -7.54
CA TRP A 203 4.80 -16.91 -7.90
C TRP A 203 6.04 -16.19 -7.36
N LEU A 204 6.39 -16.43 -6.10
CA LEU A 204 7.58 -15.84 -5.48
C LEU A 204 8.88 -16.42 -6.06
N LYS A 205 8.91 -17.71 -6.42
CA LYS A 205 10.07 -18.34 -7.07
C LYS A 205 10.33 -17.82 -8.48
N ASP A 206 9.29 -17.38 -9.18
CA ASP A 206 9.37 -16.76 -10.51
C ASP A 206 9.96 -15.34 -10.48
N GLY A 207 10.51 -14.89 -9.36
CA GLY A 207 11.18 -13.60 -9.21
C GLY A 207 10.28 -12.45 -8.78
N ASN A 208 9.04 -12.73 -8.41
CA ASN A 208 8.12 -11.72 -7.90
C ASN A 208 8.40 -11.36 -6.42
N SER A 209 7.97 -10.17 -6.01
CA SER A 209 8.38 -9.56 -4.74
C SER A 209 7.54 -9.99 -3.55
N VAL A 210 6.21 -10.00 -3.71
CA VAL A 210 5.26 -10.19 -2.61
C VAL A 210 4.10 -11.08 -3.05
N ALA A 211 3.73 -12.04 -2.20
CA ALA A 211 2.48 -12.80 -2.32
C ALA A 211 1.61 -12.52 -1.08
N ILE A 212 0.31 -12.31 -1.29
CA ILE A 212 -0.65 -12.13 -0.19
C ILE A 212 -1.56 -13.34 -0.16
N PHE A 213 -1.45 -14.16 0.89
CA PHE A 213 -2.31 -15.29 1.12
C PHE A 213 -3.55 -14.84 1.91
N ASP A 214 -4.67 -14.68 1.22
CA ASP A 214 -5.96 -14.32 1.81
C ASP A 214 -6.68 -15.56 2.32
N GLY A 215 -6.27 -15.97 3.52
CA GLY A 215 -6.86 -17.05 4.29
C GLY A 215 -7.41 -16.56 5.62
N THR A 216 -7.92 -17.47 6.44
CA THR A 216 -8.36 -17.14 7.81
C THR A 216 -7.25 -17.34 8.85
N ASN A 217 -6.41 -18.36 8.68
CA ASN A 217 -5.26 -18.71 9.52
C ASN A 217 -5.53 -18.57 11.03
N ILE A 218 -6.71 -19.03 11.46
CA ILE A 218 -7.29 -18.71 12.77
C ILE A 218 -6.66 -19.47 13.93
N THR A 219 -5.99 -20.61 13.68
CA THR A 219 -5.37 -21.40 14.74
C THR A 219 -3.85 -21.20 14.75
N ARG A 220 -3.26 -21.31 15.94
CA ARG A 220 -1.81 -21.24 16.13
C ARG A 220 -1.07 -22.32 15.33
N GLU A 221 -1.65 -23.51 15.24
CA GLU A 221 -1.10 -24.61 14.46
C GLU A 221 -0.99 -24.25 12.97
N GLN A 222 -2.07 -23.69 12.36
CA GLN A 222 -2.05 -23.24 10.96
C GLN A 222 -0.97 -22.20 10.71
N ARG A 223 -0.82 -21.22 11.62
CA ARG A 223 0.20 -20.17 11.50
C ARG A 223 1.61 -20.74 11.62
N ARG A 224 1.82 -21.70 12.52
CA ARG A 224 3.10 -22.37 12.68
C ARG A 224 3.46 -23.20 11.45
N GLU A 225 2.55 -24.05 10.95
CA GLU A 225 2.77 -24.85 9.73
C GLU A 225 3.14 -23.97 8.54
N LEU A 226 2.42 -22.85 8.35
CA LEU A 226 2.69 -21.90 7.29
C LEU A 226 4.04 -21.21 7.45
N SER A 227 4.40 -20.83 8.67
CA SER A 227 5.70 -20.24 8.98
C SER A 227 6.85 -21.20 8.75
N ASP A 228 6.72 -22.44 9.20
CA ASP A 228 7.74 -23.48 9.02
C ASP A 228 7.97 -23.76 7.54
N TYR A 229 6.90 -23.92 6.76
CA TYR A 229 6.99 -24.12 5.31
C TYR A 229 7.63 -22.94 4.58
N CYS A 230 7.21 -21.72 4.86
CA CYS A 230 7.73 -20.56 4.13
C CYS A 230 9.16 -20.19 4.54
N VAL A 231 9.47 -20.20 5.84
CA VAL A 231 10.75 -19.74 6.35
C VAL A 231 11.80 -20.86 6.31
N SER A 232 11.46 -22.05 6.85
CA SER A 232 12.42 -23.14 7.01
C SER A 232 12.67 -23.88 5.72
N ASP A 233 11.61 -24.20 4.96
CA ASP A 233 11.72 -25.01 3.75
C ASP A 233 12.02 -24.15 2.51
N MET A 234 11.37 -22.99 2.36
CA MET A 234 11.49 -22.14 1.18
C MET A 234 12.52 -21.01 1.32
N GLY A 235 12.87 -20.60 2.55
CA GLY A 235 13.78 -19.47 2.79
C GLY A 235 13.17 -18.10 2.48
N PHE A 236 11.85 -17.98 2.48
CA PHE A 236 11.11 -16.74 2.29
C PHE A 236 10.91 -16.02 3.61
N ARG A 237 10.57 -14.73 3.54
CA ARG A 237 10.09 -13.99 4.71
C ARG A 237 8.58 -14.16 4.82
N ILE A 238 8.07 -14.12 6.04
CA ILE A 238 6.62 -14.13 6.29
C ILE A 238 6.25 -13.00 7.25
N LEU A 239 5.12 -12.33 6.94
CA LEU A 239 4.48 -11.35 7.79
C LEU A 239 3.01 -11.72 7.95
N PHE A 240 2.57 -11.91 9.18
CA PHE A 240 1.14 -12.11 9.46
C PHE A 240 0.47 -10.75 9.66
N ILE A 241 -0.73 -10.57 9.07
CA ILE A 241 -1.57 -9.41 9.32
C ILE A 241 -2.88 -9.90 9.93
N GLU A 242 -3.04 -9.64 11.22
CA GLU A 242 -4.26 -9.99 11.95
C GLU A 242 -5.28 -8.86 11.86
N CYS A 243 -6.44 -9.15 11.28
CA CYS A 243 -7.55 -8.21 11.16
C CYS A 243 -8.58 -8.49 12.26
N VAL A 244 -8.73 -7.54 13.17
CA VAL A 244 -9.70 -7.56 14.26
C VAL A 244 -10.71 -6.43 14.03
N CYS A 245 -11.98 -6.68 14.23
CA CYS A 245 -13.02 -5.68 14.14
C CYS A 245 -14.08 -5.96 15.20
N GLU A 246 -14.23 -5.04 16.13
CA GLU A 246 -15.22 -5.08 17.22
C GLU A 246 -16.28 -4.00 17.04
N ASP A 247 -16.05 -3.02 16.18
CA ASP A 247 -17.01 -1.99 15.82
C ASP A 247 -18.22 -2.60 15.10
N GLN A 248 -19.40 -2.43 15.70
CA GLN A 248 -20.63 -3.06 15.23
C GLN A 248 -21.08 -2.53 13.87
N GLU A 249 -20.95 -1.24 13.61
CA GLU A 249 -21.35 -0.62 12.34
C GLU A 249 -20.45 -1.09 11.19
N LEU A 250 -19.15 -1.22 11.46
CA LEU A 250 -18.20 -1.77 10.50
C LEU A 250 -18.49 -3.24 10.18
N LEU A 251 -18.84 -4.02 11.20
CA LEU A 251 -19.21 -5.42 11.03
C LEU A 251 -20.47 -5.59 10.19
N GLU A 252 -21.51 -4.82 10.48
CA GLU A 252 -22.75 -4.85 9.72
C GLU A 252 -22.53 -4.48 8.25
N ARG A 253 -21.74 -3.46 7.97
CA ARG A 253 -21.34 -3.10 6.59
C ARG A 253 -20.59 -4.23 5.89
N ASN A 254 -19.60 -4.80 6.55
CA ASN A 254 -18.82 -5.90 5.98
C ASN A 254 -19.70 -7.15 5.71
N ILE A 255 -20.68 -7.42 6.56
CA ILE A 255 -21.65 -8.50 6.38
C ILE A 255 -22.50 -8.23 5.15
N ILE A 256 -23.06 -7.03 5.02
CA ILE A 256 -23.87 -6.61 3.87
C ILE A 256 -23.04 -6.73 2.56
N GLU A 257 -21.79 -6.28 2.57
CA GLU A 257 -20.90 -6.42 1.42
C GLU A 257 -20.69 -7.89 1.04
N ILE A 258 -20.42 -8.78 2.00
CA ILE A 258 -20.23 -10.20 1.73
C ILE A 258 -21.48 -10.81 1.13
N LEU A 259 -22.66 -10.51 1.66
CA LEU A 259 -23.94 -11.02 1.17
C LEU A 259 -24.20 -10.59 -0.27
N HIS A 260 -23.88 -9.35 -0.64
CA HIS A 260 -24.10 -8.84 -1.97
C HIS A 260 -23.07 -9.34 -3.00
N TYR A 261 -21.81 -9.55 -2.59
CA TYR A 261 -20.70 -9.71 -3.55
C TYR A 261 -20.03 -11.06 -3.53
N SER A 262 -20.22 -11.87 -2.49
CA SER A 262 -19.65 -13.21 -2.46
C SER A 262 -20.38 -14.13 -3.44
N ALA A 263 -19.59 -14.83 -4.25
CA ALA A 263 -20.12 -15.87 -5.13
C ALA A 263 -20.83 -17.00 -4.36
N ASP A 264 -20.50 -17.17 -3.07
CA ASP A 264 -21.06 -18.21 -2.21
C ASP A 264 -22.58 -18.00 -1.98
N TYR A 265 -23.05 -16.76 -2.01
CA TYR A 265 -24.43 -16.40 -1.63
C TYR A 265 -25.33 -16.00 -2.82
N LYS A 266 -24.81 -15.99 -4.06
CA LYS A 266 -25.57 -15.55 -5.25
C LYS A 266 -26.85 -16.37 -5.54
N SER A 267 -26.88 -17.62 -5.08
CA SER A 267 -28.02 -18.54 -5.32
C SER A 267 -28.96 -18.68 -4.13
N MET A 268 -28.68 -18.01 -3.01
CA MET A 268 -29.48 -18.06 -1.79
C MET A 268 -30.41 -16.84 -1.70
N SER A 269 -31.54 -17.00 -1.04
CA SER A 269 -32.33 -15.85 -0.60
C SER A 269 -31.57 -15.02 0.44
N GLU A 270 -31.92 -13.76 0.62
CA GLU A 270 -31.23 -12.85 1.56
C GLU A 270 -31.27 -13.40 2.98
N ASP A 271 -32.41 -13.91 3.44
CA ASP A 271 -32.59 -14.46 4.81
C ASP A 271 -31.74 -15.72 5.01
N GLU A 272 -31.72 -16.62 4.02
CA GLU A 272 -30.89 -17.85 4.07
C GLU A 272 -29.40 -17.49 4.09
N ALA A 273 -28.98 -16.54 3.28
CA ALA A 273 -27.59 -16.09 3.22
C ALA A 273 -27.11 -15.45 4.52
N VAL A 274 -27.98 -14.64 5.17
CA VAL A 274 -27.71 -14.04 6.48
C VAL A 274 -27.55 -15.11 7.55
N ASP A 275 -28.47 -16.10 7.61
CA ASP A 275 -28.41 -17.19 8.61
C ASP A 275 -27.19 -18.08 8.39
N ASP A 276 -26.88 -18.42 7.12
CA ASP A 276 -25.69 -19.21 6.78
C ASP A 276 -24.39 -18.49 7.18
N LEU A 277 -24.27 -17.20 6.85
CA LEU A 277 -23.10 -16.40 7.21
C LEU A 277 -22.95 -16.28 8.73
N ARG A 278 -24.05 -16.10 9.47
CA ARG A 278 -24.04 -16.07 10.92
C ARG A 278 -23.51 -17.38 11.52
N LYS A 279 -24.03 -18.52 11.07
CA LYS A 279 -23.59 -19.85 11.52
C LYS A 279 -22.13 -20.12 11.15
N LYS A 280 -21.71 -19.71 9.94
CA LYS A 280 -20.31 -19.75 9.52
C LYS A 280 -19.41 -18.96 10.48
N LEU A 281 -19.79 -17.74 10.86
CA LEU A 281 -19.07 -16.93 11.84
C LEU A 281 -18.96 -17.63 13.19
N GLU A 282 -20.06 -18.22 13.71
CA GLU A 282 -20.06 -18.98 14.96
C GLU A 282 -19.07 -20.16 14.93
N HIS A 283 -19.01 -20.90 13.82
CA HIS A 283 -18.05 -22.00 13.67
C HIS A 283 -16.60 -21.54 13.72
N TYR A 284 -16.30 -20.40 13.08
CA TYR A 284 -14.96 -19.81 13.12
C TYR A 284 -14.62 -19.22 14.48
N MET A 285 -15.55 -18.57 15.17
CA MET A 285 -15.35 -17.99 16.51
C MET A 285 -14.97 -19.06 17.55
N ARG A 286 -15.56 -20.25 17.47
CA ARG A 286 -15.24 -21.36 18.37
C ARG A 286 -13.83 -21.91 18.20
N GLN A 287 -13.20 -21.69 17.04
CA GLN A 287 -11.88 -22.20 16.68
C GLN A 287 -10.80 -21.11 16.71
N TYR A 288 -11.20 -19.84 16.85
CA TYR A 288 -10.28 -18.72 16.71
C TYR A 288 -9.36 -18.58 17.92
N GLU A 289 -8.06 -18.59 17.65
CA GLU A 289 -6.97 -18.31 18.58
C GLU A 289 -6.28 -17.00 18.14
N PRO A 290 -6.49 -15.86 18.83
CA PRO A 290 -5.79 -14.61 18.53
C PRO A 290 -4.28 -14.80 18.55
N ILE A 291 -3.56 -14.01 17.76
CA ILE A 291 -2.09 -14.02 17.81
C ILE A 291 -1.63 -13.53 19.17
N ASP A 292 -0.79 -14.33 19.82
CA ASP A 292 -0.20 -14.04 21.13
C ASP A 292 1.31 -13.91 20.99
N ALA A 293 1.83 -12.70 21.26
CA ALA A 293 3.24 -12.36 21.14
C ALA A 293 4.16 -13.15 22.11
N ASP A 294 3.62 -13.62 23.23
CA ASP A 294 4.36 -14.39 24.22
C ASP A 294 4.44 -15.89 23.87
N LEU A 295 3.46 -16.37 23.11
CA LEU A 295 3.33 -17.79 22.76
C LEU A 295 3.78 -18.11 21.32
N GLU A 296 3.81 -17.10 20.43
CA GLU A 296 4.17 -17.26 19.02
C GLU A 296 5.38 -16.39 18.65
N THR A 297 6.45 -17.01 18.14
CA THR A 297 7.68 -16.29 17.73
C THR A 297 7.61 -15.81 16.27
N ILE A 298 6.48 -15.26 15.86
CA ILE A 298 6.21 -14.78 14.50
C ILE A 298 6.26 -13.25 14.41
N SER A 299 6.48 -12.74 13.20
CA SER A 299 6.33 -11.31 12.88
C SER A 299 4.90 -11.03 12.48
N PHE A 300 4.25 -10.07 13.13
CA PHE A 300 2.87 -9.72 12.79
C PHE A 300 2.54 -8.24 12.96
N VAL A 301 1.52 -7.82 12.25
CA VAL A 301 0.82 -6.54 12.42
C VAL A 301 -0.64 -6.84 12.75
N ARG A 302 -1.14 -6.32 13.85
CA ARG A 302 -2.57 -6.37 14.19
C ARG A 302 -3.21 -5.06 13.78
N VAL A 303 -4.28 -5.15 12.98
CA VAL A 303 -5.06 -4.02 12.48
C VAL A 303 -6.46 -4.13 13.09
N GLU A 304 -6.79 -3.20 13.96
CA GLU A 304 -8.07 -3.14 14.66
C GLU A 304 -8.98 -2.11 13.99
N ASN A 305 -10.26 -2.46 13.80
CA ASN A 305 -11.30 -1.59 13.22
C ASN A 305 -10.83 -0.92 11.92
N ILE A 306 -10.18 -1.71 11.05
CA ILE A 306 -9.66 -1.30 9.74
C ILE A 306 -8.70 -0.06 9.83
N GLY A 307 -7.77 -0.08 10.78
CA GLY A 307 -6.70 0.90 10.91
C GLY A 307 -6.92 1.99 11.97
N GLU A 308 -7.96 1.88 12.81
CA GLU A 308 -8.11 2.74 13.99
C GLU A 308 -6.91 2.56 14.94
N THR A 309 -6.55 1.29 15.18
CA THR A 309 -5.35 0.93 15.93
C THR A 309 -4.50 -0.06 15.13
N VAL A 310 -3.21 0.19 15.06
CA VAL A 310 -2.25 -0.70 14.42
C VAL A 310 -1.12 -1.04 15.38
N THR A 311 -0.99 -2.33 15.72
CA THR A 311 0.07 -2.84 16.59
C THR A 311 1.03 -3.70 15.79
N ALA A 312 2.34 -3.45 15.91
CA ALA A 312 3.37 -4.20 15.21
C ALA A 312 4.26 -4.98 16.19
N HIS A 313 4.54 -6.24 15.87
CA HIS A 313 5.44 -7.10 16.65
C HIS A 313 6.50 -7.73 15.76
N ARG A 314 7.77 -7.53 16.10
CA ARG A 314 8.96 -8.04 15.37
C ARG A 314 8.96 -7.72 13.87
N VAL A 315 8.37 -6.60 13.48
CA VAL A 315 8.38 -6.12 12.09
C VAL A 315 9.75 -5.54 11.81
N ALA A 316 10.47 -6.14 10.85
CA ALA A 316 11.81 -5.72 10.46
C ALA A 316 12.00 -5.91 8.97
N GLY A 317 12.59 -4.92 8.32
CA GLY A 317 12.82 -4.88 6.87
C GLY A 317 12.16 -3.67 6.21
N GLN A 318 12.70 -3.27 5.06
CA GLN A 318 12.22 -2.08 4.35
C GLN A 318 10.78 -2.27 3.82
N LYS A 319 10.49 -3.45 3.24
CA LYS A 319 9.15 -3.75 2.70
C LYS A 319 8.11 -3.80 3.81
N GLU A 320 8.41 -4.52 4.88
CA GLU A 320 7.50 -4.66 6.03
C GLU A 320 7.25 -3.31 6.72
N SER A 321 8.27 -2.45 6.83
CA SER A 321 8.11 -1.09 7.38
C SER A 321 7.24 -0.22 6.47
N GLY A 322 7.37 -0.34 5.15
CA GLY A 322 6.51 0.33 4.18
C GLY A 322 5.05 -0.15 4.28
N ILE A 323 4.85 -1.46 4.43
CA ILE A 323 3.53 -2.06 4.65
C ILE A 323 2.90 -1.54 5.94
N LEU A 324 3.65 -1.54 7.05
CA LEU A 324 3.19 -1.01 8.34
C LEU A 324 2.78 0.47 8.21
N GLY A 325 3.58 1.29 7.53
CA GLY A 325 3.25 2.70 7.26
C GLY A 325 1.93 2.85 6.50
N TYR A 326 1.73 2.04 5.45
CA TYR A 326 0.48 2.04 4.69
C TYR A 326 -0.72 1.62 5.53
N LEU A 327 -0.60 0.52 6.30
CA LEU A 327 -1.68 0.03 7.18
C LEU A 327 -2.10 1.06 8.22
N SER A 328 -1.15 1.86 8.72
CA SER A 328 -1.42 2.92 9.70
C SER A 328 -2.18 4.12 9.12
N MET A 329 -2.18 4.27 7.79
CA MET A 329 -2.92 5.34 7.09
C MET A 329 -4.28 4.87 6.55
N MET A 330 -4.57 3.56 6.57
CA MET A 330 -5.84 3.03 6.06
C MET A 330 -7.02 3.45 6.94
N ARG A 331 -8.13 3.81 6.28
CA ARG A 331 -9.42 4.07 6.92
C ARG A 331 -10.53 3.22 6.32
N ALA A 332 -11.52 2.91 7.15
CA ALA A 332 -12.67 2.06 6.79
C ALA A 332 -13.89 2.85 6.32
N LEU A 333 -13.70 3.97 5.68
CA LEU A 333 -14.80 4.86 5.37
C LEU A 333 -15.34 4.60 3.96
N PRO A 334 -16.67 4.63 3.76
CA PRO A 334 -17.22 4.67 2.43
C PRO A 334 -16.70 5.92 1.72
N GLN A 335 -16.14 5.73 0.54
CA GLN A 335 -15.47 6.79 -0.20
C GLN A 335 -16.15 7.01 -1.54
N THR A 336 -16.34 8.28 -1.89
CA THR A 336 -16.73 8.69 -3.24
C THR A 336 -15.73 9.69 -3.79
N LEU A 337 -15.08 9.33 -4.87
CA LEU A 337 -14.12 10.17 -5.57
C LEU A 337 -14.74 10.66 -6.88
N TYR A 338 -14.67 11.96 -7.11
CA TYR A 338 -15.09 12.59 -8.35
C TYR A 338 -13.87 13.10 -9.09
N PHE A 339 -13.52 12.49 -10.20
CA PHE A 339 -12.41 12.93 -11.03
C PHE A 339 -12.93 13.67 -12.24
N THR A 340 -12.44 14.87 -12.46
CA THR A 340 -12.74 15.64 -13.67
C THR A 340 -11.51 16.37 -14.17
N ARG A 341 -11.38 16.47 -15.48
CA ARG A 341 -10.42 17.38 -16.06
C ARG A 341 -10.89 18.82 -15.84
N HIS A 342 -9.94 19.76 -15.91
CA HIS A 342 -10.30 21.17 -16.03
C HIS A 342 -11.23 21.39 -17.24
N GLY A 343 -12.06 22.43 -17.25
CA GLY A 343 -12.83 22.83 -18.41
C GLY A 343 -11.94 23.05 -19.63
N GLU A 344 -12.48 22.99 -20.83
CA GLU A 344 -11.73 23.24 -22.06
C GLU A 344 -10.89 24.53 -21.92
N SER A 345 -9.60 24.47 -22.22
CA SER A 345 -8.68 25.61 -22.21
C SER A 345 -8.44 26.14 -23.62
N GLU A 346 -7.93 27.36 -23.72
CA GLU A 346 -7.50 27.95 -24.99
C GLU A 346 -6.48 27.04 -25.72
N TYR A 347 -5.57 26.39 -24.96
CA TYR A 347 -4.60 25.45 -25.53
C TYR A 347 -5.27 24.16 -26.03
N ASN A 348 -6.36 23.71 -25.41
CA ASN A 348 -7.11 22.57 -25.95
C ASN A 348 -7.73 22.91 -27.30
N VAL A 349 -8.30 24.11 -27.47
CA VAL A 349 -8.86 24.59 -28.74
C VAL A 349 -7.79 24.65 -29.83
N LEU A 350 -6.57 25.10 -29.47
CA LEU A 350 -5.45 25.20 -30.40
C LEU A 350 -4.65 23.89 -30.57
N GLY A 351 -5.02 22.80 -29.92
CA GLY A 351 -4.29 21.53 -29.99
C GLY A 351 -2.89 21.57 -29.33
N ARG A 352 -2.59 22.55 -28.47
CA ARG A 352 -1.27 22.75 -27.87
C ARG A 352 -1.06 21.92 -26.62
N ILE A 353 0.16 21.42 -26.44
CA ILE A 353 0.60 20.57 -25.31
C ILE A 353 0.95 21.46 -24.11
N GLY A 354 0.57 21.02 -22.90
CA GLY A 354 1.04 21.58 -21.64
C GLY A 354 0.56 23.02 -21.35
N GLY A 355 1.51 23.86 -20.95
CA GLY A 355 1.31 25.28 -20.65
C GLY A 355 0.39 25.60 -19.48
N ASP A 356 0.11 26.90 -19.29
CA ASP A 356 -0.80 27.41 -18.25
C ASP A 356 -1.88 28.34 -18.82
N ALA A 357 -2.50 27.92 -19.95
CA ALA A 357 -3.58 28.66 -20.59
C ALA A 357 -4.83 28.75 -19.70
N SER A 358 -5.61 29.81 -19.86
CA SER A 358 -6.91 29.98 -19.22
C SER A 358 -7.99 29.09 -19.86
N LEU A 359 -9.16 29.04 -19.22
CA LEU A 359 -10.33 28.38 -19.79
C LEU A 359 -10.82 29.12 -21.04
N SER A 360 -11.28 28.36 -22.04
CA SER A 360 -12.06 28.85 -23.15
C SER A 360 -13.46 29.31 -22.71
N PRO A 361 -14.23 30.02 -23.56
CA PRO A 361 -15.64 30.31 -23.27
C PRO A 361 -16.45 29.06 -22.88
N ARG A 362 -16.28 27.92 -23.61
CA ARG A 362 -16.92 26.65 -23.29
C ARG A 362 -16.41 26.07 -21.98
N GLY A 363 -15.11 26.19 -21.68
CA GLY A 363 -14.54 25.77 -20.42
C GLY A 363 -15.11 26.53 -19.21
N ASN A 364 -15.42 27.82 -19.36
CA ASN A 364 -16.10 28.61 -18.32
C ASN A 364 -17.55 28.18 -18.12
N LEU A 365 -18.28 27.82 -19.19
CA LEU A 365 -19.61 27.23 -19.07
C LEU A 365 -19.57 25.88 -18.32
N TYR A 366 -18.56 25.06 -18.63
CA TYR A 366 -18.35 23.79 -17.91
C TYR A 366 -18.06 24.01 -16.41
N ALA A 367 -17.26 25.00 -16.05
CA ALA A 367 -16.98 25.33 -14.65
C ALA A 367 -18.26 25.63 -13.85
N ARG A 368 -19.20 26.37 -14.45
CA ARG A 368 -20.52 26.64 -13.85
C ARG A 368 -21.36 25.37 -13.74
N ALA A 369 -21.48 24.60 -14.83
CA ALA A 369 -22.23 23.33 -14.85
C ALA A 369 -21.68 22.33 -13.81
N LEU A 370 -20.35 22.28 -13.64
CA LEU A 370 -19.72 21.46 -12.61
C LEU A 370 -20.09 21.93 -11.20
N ALA A 371 -20.07 23.24 -10.95
CA ALA A 371 -20.47 23.81 -9.67
C ALA A 371 -21.96 23.54 -9.38
N ASP A 372 -22.83 23.68 -10.37
CA ASP A 372 -24.27 23.38 -10.24
C ASP A 372 -24.52 21.90 -9.92
N HIS A 373 -23.67 20.99 -10.44
CA HIS A 373 -23.76 19.55 -10.14
C HIS A 373 -23.22 19.21 -8.73
N ILE A 374 -22.10 19.80 -8.31
CA ILE A 374 -21.41 19.44 -7.05
C ILE A 374 -21.98 20.17 -5.83
N ASN A 375 -22.36 21.45 -5.94
CA ASN A 375 -22.83 22.25 -4.81
C ASN A 375 -24.03 21.64 -4.03
N PRO A 376 -25.03 20.99 -4.68
CA PRO A 376 -26.09 20.29 -3.97
C PRO A 376 -25.60 19.11 -3.13
N LEU A 377 -24.49 18.48 -3.50
CA LEU A 377 -23.88 17.37 -2.74
C LEU A 377 -23.13 17.90 -1.52
N VAL A 378 -22.42 19.03 -1.63
CA VAL A 378 -21.69 19.68 -0.53
C VAL A 378 -22.60 19.99 0.66
N GLY A 379 -23.87 20.32 0.42
CA GLY A 379 -24.85 20.56 1.48
C GLY A 379 -25.31 19.30 2.22
N ARG A 380 -25.04 18.11 1.71
CA ARG A 380 -25.45 16.83 2.27
C ARG A 380 -24.32 16.07 2.94
N GLU A 381 -23.13 16.18 2.39
CA GLU A 381 -21.93 15.44 2.81
C GLU A 381 -20.69 16.35 2.80
N PRO A 382 -19.72 16.14 3.71
CA PRO A 382 -18.46 16.86 3.64
C PRO A 382 -17.69 16.48 2.38
N ILE A 383 -17.47 17.45 1.50
CA ILE A 383 -16.70 17.30 0.26
C ILE A 383 -15.50 18.25 0.30
N THR A 384 -14.33 17.77 -0.11
CA THR A 384 -13.15 18.60 -0.36
C THR A 384 -12.85 18.66 -1.86
N VAL A 385 -12.32 19.78 -2.33
CA VAL A 385 -11.94 19.96 -3.75
C VAL A 385 -10.43 20.08 -3.85
N TRP A 386 -9.81 19.20 -4.61
CA TRP A 386 -8.38 19.23 -4.86
C TRP A 386 -8.12 19.71 -6.29
N THR A 387 -7.24 20.69 -6.43
CA THR A 387 -6.84 21.25 -7.74
C THR A 387 -5.33 21.22 -7.87
N SER A 388 -4.84 21.28 -9.11
CA SER A 388 -3.44 21.59 -9.38
C SER A 388 -3.15 23.09 -9.16
N GLU A 389 -1.90 23.49 -9.32
CA GLU A 389 -1.49 24.90 -9.30
C GLU A 389 -1.89 25.67 -10.57
N ARG A 390 -2.21 24.96 -11.67
CA ARG A 390 -2.50 25.56 -12.98
C ARG A 390 -3.81 26.36 -12.96
N ARG A 391 -3.82 27.51 -13.67
CA ARG A 391 -4.97 28.45 -13.72
C ARG A 391 -6.26 27.73 -14.07
N ARG A 392 -6.27 26.93 -15.15
CA ARG A 392 -7.46 26.25 -15.66
C ARG A 392 -8.14 25.35 -14.64
N THR A 393 -7.40 24.66 -13.74
CA THR A 393 -8.02 23.83 -12.71
C THR A 393 -8.63 24.68 -11.59
N LYS A 394 -7.96 25.76 -11.20
CA LYS A 394 -8.47 26.73 -10.21
C LYS A 394 -9.72 27.44 -10.72
N GLN A 395 -9.71 27.87 -11.99
CA GLN A 395 -10.87 28.48 -12.64
C GLN A 395 -12.06 27.52 -12.71
N THR A 396 -11.81 26.25 -13.06
CA THR A 396 -12.86 25.21 -13.10
C THR A 396 -13.49 24.97 -11.74
N ALA A 397 -12.72 25.03 -10.66
CA ALA A 397 -13.19 24.79 -9.30
C ALA A 397 -13.71 26.06 -8.60
N ALA A 398 -13.65 27.24 -9.23
CA ALA A 398 -13.85 28.52 -8.56
C ALA A 398 -15.22 28.62 -7.87
N GLU A 399 -16.29 28.23 -8.55
CA GLU A 399 -17.68 28.39 -8.09
C GLU A 399 -18.17 27.21 -7.20
N ILE A 400 -17.37 26.17 -7.00
CA ILE A 400 -17.72 25.07 -6.08
C ILE A 400 -17.59 25.57 -4.63
N ARG A 401 -18.65 25.43 -3.82
CA ARG A 401 -18.77 25.95 -2.44
C ARG A 401 -18.20 24.99 -1.37
N ALA A 402 -17.10 24.33 -1.69
CA ALA A 402 -16.42 23.40 -0.78
C ALA A 402 -15.03 23.91 -0.43
N SER A 403 -14.42 23.35 0.63
CA SER A 403 -13.03 23.59 0.97
C SER A 403 -12.12 23.20 -0.18
N LYS A 404 -11.18 24.08 -0.56
CA LYS A 404 -10.27 23.87 -1.70
C LYS A 404 -8.83 23.67 -1.24
N ARG A 405 -8.20 22.62 -1.76
CA ARG A 405 -6.78 22.32 -1.54
C ARG A 405 -6.02 22.38 -2.86
N VAL A 406 -4.98 23.18 -2.93
CA VAL A 406 -4.09 23.23 -4.10
C VAL A 406 -2.95 22.24 -3.86
N VAL A 407 -2.78 21.29 -4.78
CA VAL A 407 -1.81 20.20 -4.68
C VAL A 407 -0.89 20.22 -5.89
N ARG A 408 0.38 20.59 -5.71
CA ARG A 408 1.37 20.69 -6.79
C ARG A 408 1.56 19.36 -7.53
N ALA A 409 1.50 18.25 -6.82
CA ALA A 409 1.64 16.92 -7.42
C ALA A 409 0.50 16.56 -8.40
N LEU A 410 -0.59 17.36 -8.47
CA LEU A 410 -1.65 17.23 -9.47
C LEU A 410 -1.39 18.07 -10.73
N ASN A 411 -0.26 18.80 -10.85
CA ASN A 411 0.09 19.52 -12.08
C ASN A 411 0.17 18.53 -13.26
N GLU A 412 -0.16 19.02 -14.47
CA GLU A 412 -0.08 18.19 -15.68
C GLU A 412 1.37 17.72 -15.91
N LEU A 413 1.52 16.69 -16.71
CA LEU A 413 2.80 16.22 -17.22
C LEU A 413 3.58 17.39 -17.82
N ASP A 414 4.80 17.58 -17.35
CA ASP A 414 5.72 18.57 -17.90
C ASP A 414 6.29 18.02 -19.23
N ALA A 415 5.94 18.68 -20.33
CA ALA A 415 6.40 18.28 -21.65
C ALA A 415 7.76 18.92 -22.03
N GLY A 416 8.43 19.62 -21.10
CA GLY A 416 9.75 20.19 -21.29
C GLY A 416 9.85 21.05 -22.56
N ILE A 417 10.77 20.71 -23.47
CA ILE A 417 10.94 21.48 -24.72
C ILE A 417 9.72 21.45 -25.65
N CYS A 418 8.78 20.54 -25.43
CA CYS A 418 7.55 20.41 -26.23
C CYS A 418 6.38 21.20 -25.66
N GLU A 419 6.56 21.94 -24.54
CA GLU A 419 5.52 22.81 -23.98
C GLU A 419 5.08 23.88 -24.99
N GLY A 420 3.78 24.01 -25.20
CA GLY A 420 3.19 24.97 -26.11
C GLY A 420 3.23 24.58 -27.59
N LEU A 421 3.84 23.46 -27.98
CA LEU A 421 3.78 22.93 -29.33
C LEU A 421 2.48 22.16 -29.56
N THR A 422 2.07 22.06 -30.83
CA THR A 422 1.13 21.03 -31.25
C THR A 422 1.89 19.71 -31.50
N TYR A 423 1.15 18.59 -31.68
CA TYR A 423 1.82 17.33 -31.99
C TYR A 423 2.45 17.31 -33.39
N GLU A 424 1.86 18.07 -34.34
CA GLU A 424 2.40 18.28 -35.67
C GLU A 424 3.69 19.08 -35.60
N GLU A 425 3.72 20.18 -34.87
CA GLU A 425 4.93 20.98 -34.64
C GLU A 425 6.02 20.15 -33.92
N MET A 426 5.62 19.25 -32.99
CA MET A 426 6.56 18.34 -32.34
C MET A 426 7.13 17.32 -33.33
N GLN A 427 6.31 16.73 -34.20
CA GLN A 427 6.79 15.80 -35.22
C GLN A 427 7.73 16.45 -36.22
N GLU A 428 7.45 17.68 -36.63
CA GLU A 428 8.30 18.44 -37.56
C GLU A 428 9.63 18.86 -36.93
N ARG A 429 9.62 19.37 -35.70
CA ARG A 429 10.81 19.89 -35.03
C ARG A 429 11.65 18.83 -34.36
N PHE A 430 11.01 17.79 -33.82
CA PHE A 430 11.62 16.73 -33.03
C PHE A 430 11.14 15.34 -33.45
N PRO A 431 11.35 14.92 -34.73
CA PRO A 431 10.80 13.69 -35.28
C PRO A 431 11.24 12.44 -34.49
N GLN A 432 12.49 12.40 -34.02
CA GLN A 432 13.02 11.32 -33.22
C GLN A 432 12.30 11.20 -31.86
N GLU A 433 12.11 12.33 -31.16
CA GLU A 433 11.41 12.38 -29.88
C GLU A 433 9.94 11.96 -30.02
N PHE A 434 9.31 12.39 -31.12
CA PHE A 434 7.95 11.99 -31.47
C PHE A 434 7.85 10.46 -31.66
N ALA A 435 8.77 9.88 -32.40
CA ALA A 435 8.82 8.43 -32.64
C ALA A 435 9.04 7.63 -31.35
N TRP A 436 9.99 8.05 -30.50
CA TRP A 436 10.25 7.39 -29.22
C TRP A 436 9.05 7.45 -28.30
N ARG A 437 8.39 8.60 -28.22
CA ARG A 437 7.17 8.77 -27.43
C ARG A 437 6.06 7.83 -27.89
N ASP A 438 5.86 7.68 -29.17
CA ASP A 438 4.82 6.80 -29.71
C ASP A 438 5.15 5.32 -29.53
N GLN A 439 6.43 4.98 -29.48
CA GLN A 439 6.90 3.63 -29.24
C GLN A 439 6.64 3.14 -27.81
N ASP A 440 6.92 3.97 -26.79
CA ASP A 440 6.70 3.65 -25.37
C ASP A 440 6.26 4.91 -24.60
N LYS A 441 5.02 5.29 -24.75
CA LYS A 441 4.46 6.49 -24.11
C LYS A 441 4.48 6.44 -22.58
N LEU A 442 4.52 5.26 -21.97
CA LEU A 442 4.58 5.10 -20.53
C LEU A 442 5.94 5.53 -19.96
N ARG A 443 7.03 5.07 -20.61
CA ARG A 443 8.41 5.25 -20.11
C ARG A 443 9.12 6.41 -20.76
N TYR A 444 8.66 6.85 -21.94
CA TYR A 444 9.24 8.00 -22.61
C TYR A 444 9.21 9.24 -21.72
N ARG A 445 10.36 9.87 -21.55
CA ARG A 445 10.52 11.12 -20.82
C ARG A 445 10.79 12.25 -21.82
N TYR A 446 9.96 13.28 -21.76
CA TYR A 446 10.20 14.49 -22.54
C TYR A 446 11.55 15.13 -22.17
N PRO A 447 12.34 15.62 -23.12
CA PRO A 447 13.59 16.34 -22.82
C PRO A 447 13.30 17.54 -21.89
N TRP A 448 13.97 17.56 -20.74
CA TRP A 448 13.74 18.49 -19.61
C TRP A 448 12.35 18.44 -18.99
N GLY A 449 11.63 17.39 -19.22
CA GLY A 449 10.28 17.19 -18.72
C GLY A 449 10.11 15.86 -17.97
N GLU A 450 8.89 15.37 -17.93
CA GLU A 450 8.45 14.17 -17.21
C GLU A 450 8.04 13.03 -18.16
N SER A 451 8.04 11.83 -17.62
CA SER A 451 7.34 10.64 -18.14
C SER A 451 6.09 10.34 -17.31
N TYR A 452 5.26 9.39 -17.75
CA TYR A 452 4.19 8.85 -16.91
C TYR A 452 4.73 8.18 -15.63
N ILE A 453 5.90 7.56 -15.68
CA ILE A 453 6.55 6.98 -14.49
C ILE A 453 6.89 8.05 -13.45
N ASP A 454 7.30 9.24 -13.89
CA ASP A 454 7.55 10.37 -12.98
C ASP A 454 6.25 10.87 -12.33
N ILE A 455 5.17 10.98 -13.11
CA ILE A 455 3.83 11.29 -12.57
C ILE A 455 3.43 10.26 -11.53
N MET A 456 3.53 8.96 -11.85
CA MET A 456 3.21 7.89 -10.91
C MET A 456 3.98 8.03 -9.61
N THR A 457 5.27 8.36 -9.71
CA THR A 457 6.14 8.53 -8.53
C THR A 457 5.70 9.71 -7.66
N ARG A 458 5.44 10.90 -8.26
CA ARG A 458 5.01 12.08 -7.50
C ARG A 458 3.57 12.00 -6.98
N LEU A 459 2.75 11.12 -7.55
CA LEU A 459 1.38 10.88 -7.09
C LEU A 459 1.29 9.92 -5.88
N ARG A 460 2.32 9.14 -5.55
CA ARG A 460 2.29 8.20 -4.42
C ARG A 460 1.73 8.81 -3.12
N PRO A 461 2.24 9.94 -2.61
CA PRO A 461 1.70 10.55 -1.39
C PRO A 461 0.28 11.09 -1.58
N VAL A 462 -0.09 11.52 -2.79
CA VAL A 462 -1.44 12.02 -3.10
C VAL A 462 -2.45 10.89 -3.06
N LEU A 463 -2.12 9.73 -3.66
CA LEU A 463 -2.98 8.55 -3.66
C LEU A 463 -3.20 8.01 -2.26
N SER A 464 -2.13 7.95 -1.44
CA SER A 464 -2.25 7.56 -0.03
C SER A 464 -3.14 8.52 0.75
N ALA A 465 -2.99 9.83 0.53
CA ALA A 465 -3.84 10.83 1.18
C ALA A 465 -5.30 10.75 0.71
N LEU A 466 -5.55 10.43 -0.58
CA LEU A 466 -6.90 10.22 -1.09
C LEU A 466 -7.57 8.99 -0.50
N GLU A 467 -6.84 7.93 -0.19
CA GLU A 467 -7.40 6.74 0.47
C GLU A 467 -7.87 7.01 1.91
N ASP A 468 -7.42 8.11 2.52
CA ASP A 468 -7.83 8.55 3.87
C ASP A 468 -8.97 9.59 3.86
N GLU A 469 -9.35 10.10 2.70
CA GLU A 469 -10.41 11.11 2.54
C GLU A 469 -11.76 10.45 2.20
N HIS A 470 -12.86 11.06 2.65
CA HIS A 470 -14.21 10.55 2.40
C HIS A 470 -14.72 10.85 0.99
N ASN A 471 -14.96 12.13 0.71
CA ASN A 471 -15.53 12.57 -0.55
C ASN A 471 -14.66 13.68 -1.11
N VAL A 472 -14.05 13.43 -2.27
CA VAL A 472 -13.12 14.37 -2.89
C VAL A 472 -13.50 14.60 -4.34
N VAL A 473 -13.53 15.87 -4.73
CA VAL A 473 -13.56 16.27 -6.14
C VAL A 473 -12.14 16.65 -6.56
N VAL A 474 -11.56 15.88 -7.46
CA VAL A 474 -10.24 16.16 -8.03
C VAL A 474 -10.42 16.82 -9.40
N VAL A 475 -10.06 18.09 -9.51
CA VAL A 475 -9.99 18.82 -10.78
C VAL A 475 -8.55 18.79 -11.27
N GLY A 476 -8.28 17.91 -12.21
CA GLY A 476 -6.92 17.59 -12.67
C GLY A 476 -6.73 17.74 -14.17
N HIS A 477 -5.79 16.97 -14.67
CA HIS A 477 -5.35 16.99 -16.06
C HIS A 477 -5.32 15.57 -16.63
N GLN A 478 -5.19 15.43 -17.95
CA GLN A 478 -5.35 14.15 -18.63
C GLN A 478 -4.36 13.08 -18.17
N ALA A 479 -3.05 13.37 -18.14
CA ALA A 479 -2.05 12.37 -17.80
C ALA A 479 -2.12 12.00 -16.30
N VAL A 480 -2.33 12.99 -15.44
CA VAL A 480 -2.48 12.81 -14.00
C VAL A 480 -3.71 11.96 -13.68
N LEU A 481 -4.85 12.28 -14.26
CA LEU A 481 -6.10 11.53 -14.01
C LEU A 481 -6.04 10.10 -14.56
N ARG A 482 -5.36 9.87 -15.69
CA ARG A 482 -5.07 8.52 -16.18
C ARG A 482 -4.32 7.68 -15.14
N CYS A 483 -3.27 8.25 -14.55
CA CYS A 483 -2.52 7.58 -13.48
C CYS A 483 -3.38 7.32 -12.25
N MET A 484 -4.17 8.32 -11.81
CA MET A 484 -5.02 8.17 -10.62
C MET A 484 -6.13 7.14 -10.84
N LEU A 485 -6.84 7.21 -11.96
CA LEU A 485 -7.87 6.23 -12.32
C LEU A 485 -7.27 4.83 -12.47
N GLY A 486 -6.10 4.73 -13.12
CA GLY A 486 -5.40 3.46 -13.25
C GLY A 486 -5.04 2.83 -11.90
N TYR A 487 -4.65 3.64 -10.91
CA TYR A 487 -4.42 3.16 -9.54
C TYR A 487 -5.71 2.61 -8.91
N PHE A 488 -6.80 3.37 -8.92
CA PHE A 488 -8.05 2.95 -8.25
C PHE A 488 -8.75 1.79 -8.96
N LEU A 489 -8.58 1.66 -10.28
CA LEU A 489 -9.21 0.62 -11.10
C LEU A 489 -8.30 -0.60 -11.36
N ASP A 490 -7.09 -0.60 -10.79
CA ASP A 490 -6.09 -1.66 -10.98
C ASP A 490 -5.80 -1.95 -12.47
N ALA A 491 -5.71 -0.87 -13.27
CA ALA A 491 -5.47 -0.98 -14.70
C ALA A 491 -4.02 -1.37 -15.01
N LYS A 492 -3.79 -2.03 -16.14
CA LYS A 492 -2.44 -2.36 -16.59
C LYS A 492 -1.65 -1.10 -16.90
N LEU A 493 -0.38 -1.07 -16.49
CA LEU A 493 0.47 0.11 -16.62
C LEU A 493 0.60 0.58 -18.08
N ASP A 494 0.75 -0.34 -19.03
CA ASP A 494 0.94 -0.01 -20.45
C ASP A 494 -0.33 0.57 -21.10
N GLU A 495 -1.52 0.36 -20.49
CA GLU A 495 -2.80 0.90 -20.94
C GLU A 495 -3.04 2.34 -20.42
N LEU A 496 -2.37 2.74 -19.32
CA LEU A 496 -2.59 4.04 -18.67
C LEU A 496 -2.46 5.24 -19.64
N PRO A 497 -1.41 5.35 -20.49
CA PRO A 497 -1.25 6.50 -21.36
C PRO A 497 -2.34 6.64 -22.43
N TYR A 498 -3.14 5.62 -22.63
CA TYR A 498 -4.19 5.54 -23.66
C TYR A 498 -5.60 5.52 -23.08
N MET A 499 -5.75 5.47 -21.75
CA MET A 499 -7.05 5.53 -21.08
C MET A 499 -7.79 6.82 -21.48
N ASN A 500 -9.05 6.69 -21.87
CA ASN A 500 -9.86 7.86 -22.23
C ASN A 500 -10.36 8.59 -20.96
N VAL A 501 -9.99 9.85 -20.83
CA VAL A 501 -10.50 10.76 -19.79
C VAL A 501 -11.02 12.00 -20.50
N PRO A 502 -12.28 12.03 -20.92
CA PRO A 502 -12.82 13.09 -21.74
C PRO A 502 -12.94 14.42 -20.98
N LEU A 503 -12.89 15.53 -21.69
CA LEU A 503 -13.25 16.83 -21.16
C LEU A 503 -14.74 16.87 -20.81
N HIS A 504 -15.14 17.78 -19.94
CA HIS A 504 -16.52 18.07 -19.56
C HIS A 504 -17.30 16.84 -19.04
N THR A 505 -16.57 15.87 -18.47
CA THR A 505 -17.11 14.65 -17.90
C THR A 505 -16.55 14.44 -16.49
N ILE A 506 -17.41 14.04 -15.57
CA ILE A 506 -17.04 13.62 -14.22
C ILE A 506 -16.97 12.09 -14.21
N VAL A 507 -15.84 11.55 -13.79
CA VAL A 507 -15.68 10.12 -13.49
C VAL A 507 -15.88 9.96 -11.99
N LYS A 508 -17.02 9.41 -11.60
CA LYS A 508 -17.35 9.13 -10.20
C LYS A 508 -16.96 7.70 -9.86
N LEU A 509 -16.14 7.55 -8.84
CA LEU A 509 -15.78 6.26 -8.26
C LEU A 509 -16.44 6.15 -6.89
N SER A 510 -17.31 5.18 -6.71
CA SER A 510 -17.90 4.85 -5.42
C SER A 510 -17.31 3.54 -4.91
N SER A 511 -16.85 3.51 -3.66
CA SER A 511 -16.29 2.29 -3.07
C SER A 511 -17.33 1.17 -3.05
N TYR A 512 -16.91 -0.03 -3.42
CA TYR A 512 -17.76 -1.19 -3.62
C TYR A 512 -16.98 -2.46 -3.22
N GLY A 513 -17.04 -2.82 -1.96
CA GLY A 513 -16.16 -3.83 -1.40
C GLY A 513 -14.69 -3.41 -1.53
N TYR A 514 -13.88 -4.25 -2.20
CA TYR A 514 -12.49 -3.92 -2.51
C TYR A 514 -12.29 -3.27 -3.90
N LYS A 515 -13.37 -3.07 -4.67
CA LYS A 515 -13.38 -2.44 -6.00
C LYS A 515 -14.06 -1.07 -5.94
N TYR A 516 -14.08 -0.39 -7.07
CA TYR A 516 -14.83 0.84 -7.27
C TYR A 516 -15.86 0.65 -8.39
N LYS A 517 -17.08 1.11 -8.14
CA LYS A 517 -18.08 1.29 -9.20
C LYS A 517 -17.77 2.58 -9.93
N VAL A 518 -17.68 2.50 -11.26
CA VAL A 518 -17.40 3.65 -12.13
C VAL A 518 -18.70 4.18 -12.71
N GLU A 519 -18.91 5.48 -12.63
CA GLU A 519 -20.03 6.17 -13.26
C GLU A 519 -19.50 7.38 -14.02
N MET A 520 -19.82 7.45 -15.32
CA MET A 520 -19.42 8.55 -16.19
C MET A 520 -20.56 9.55 -16.32
N ILE A 521 -20.38 10.76 -15.83
CA ILE A 521 -21.40 11.83 -15.83
C ILE A 521 -20.93 12.91 -16.81
N LYS A 522 -21.45 12.87 -18.03
CA LYS A 522 -21.19 13.91 -19.04
C LYS A 522 -22.10 15.10 -18.78
N LEU A 523 -21.52 16.29 -18.62
CA LEU A 523 -22.28 17.54 -18.48
C LEU A 523 -22.61 18.13 -19.87
N PRO A 524 -23.76 18.85 -20.02
CA PRO A 524 -24.27 19.29 -21.31
C PRO A 524 -23.55 20.54 -21.84
N VAL A 525 -22.22 20.43 -21.97
CA VAL A 525 -21.36 21.50 -22.54
C VAL A 525 -20.41 20.87 -23.54
N ASP A 526 -20.44 21.33 -24.78
CA ASP A 526 -19.56 20.83 -25.84
C ASP A 526 -18.09 21.15 -25.58
N CYS A 527 -17.21 20.33 -26.11
CA CYS A 527 -15.77 20.51 -26.02
C CYS A 527 -15.04 19.83 -27.19
N VAL A 528 -13.79 20.20 -27.40
CA VAL A 528 -12.92 19.50 -28.36
C VAL A 528 -12.57 18.11 -27.86
N ASP A 529 -12.45 17.16 -28.77
CA ASP A 529 -11.88 15.86 -28.44
C ASP A 529 -10.35 15.96 -28.39
N THR A 530 -9.81 15.53 -27.28
CA THR A 530 -8.35 15.50 -27.03
C THR A 530 -7.83 14.10 -26.84
N HIS A 531 -8.69 13.08 -27.05
CA HIS A 531 -8.28 11.69 -26.92
C HIS A 531 -7.46 11.25 -28.12
N ARG A 532 -6.33 10.59 -27.85
CA ARG A 532 -5.50 9.96 -28.88
C ARG A 532 -5.32 8.50 -28.52
N GLN A 533 -5.72 7.65 -29.44
CA GLN A 533 -5.60 6.21 -29.30
C GLN A 533 -4.13 5.76 -29.37
N GLN A 534 -3.86 4.53 -28.96
CA GLN A 534 -2.56 3.93 -29.15
C GLN A 534 -2.33 3.72 -30.65
N PRO A 535 -1.17 4.17 -31.19
CA PRO A 535 -0.84 3.92 -32.57
C PRO A 535 -0.79 2.42 -32.87
N LYS A 536 -1.30 2.02 -34.04
CA LYS A 536 -1.22 0.63 -34.49
C LYS A 536 0.25 0.28 -34.79
N ASN A 537 0.64 -0.96 -34.49
CA ASN A 537 1.99 -1.49 -34.74
C ASN A 537 3.12 -0.83 -33.94
N CYS A 538 2.83 -0.10 -32.87
CA CYS A 538 3.85 0.34 -31.93
C CYS A 538 4.31 -0.81 -31.03
N SER A 539 5.61 -0.97 -30.89
CA SER A 539 6.22 -1.95 -30.02
C SER A 539 7.42 -1.33 -29.31
N ILE A 540 7.58 -1.61 -28.02
CA ILE A 540 8.73 -1.16 -27.23
C ILE A 540 10.07 -1.75 -27.73
N THR A 541 10.00 -2.80 -28.58
CA THR A 541 11.18 -3.45 -29.17
C THR A 541 11.56 -2.90 -30.54
N ARG A 542 10.75 -2.00 -31.13
CA ARG A 542 11.08 -1.36 -32.41
C ARG A 542 12.23 -0.38 -32.28
N THR A 543 13.02 -0.22 -33.33
CA THR A 543 13.99 0.87 -33.42
C THR A 543 13.26 2.21 -33.66
N SER A 544 13.92 3.32 -33.35
CA SER A 544 13.39 4.66 -33.65
C SER A 544 13.17 4.89 -35.14
N ASP A 545 14.06 4.35 -35.98
CA ASP A 545 13.94 4.49 -37.43
C ASP A 545 12.75 3.69 -37.98
N ASP A 546 12.51 2.48 -37.47
CA ASP A 546 11.32 1.72 -37.79
C ASP A 546 10.03 2.45 -37.32
N ALA A 547 10.09 3.13 -36.19
CA ALA A 547 8.98 3.90 -35.67
C ALA A 547 8.64 5.11 -36.56
N LEU A 548 9.64 5.84 -37.06
CA LEU A 548 9.46 6.97 -37.98
C LEU A 548 8.78 6.56 -39.30
N VAL A 549 9.11 5.37 -39.81
CA VAL A 549 8.54 4.89 -41.09
C VAL A 549 7.12 4.35 -40.93
N THR A 550 6.78 3.81 -39.78
CA THR A 550 5.55 3.02 -39.59
C THR A 550 4.56 3.60 -38.59
N VAL A 551 4.84 4.77 -38.01
CA VAL A 551 3.85 5.51 -37.18
C VAL A 551 2.71 5.95 -38.06
N PRO A 552 1.47 5.46 -37.86
CA PRO A 552 0.31 5.93 -38.64
C PRO A 552 0.08 7.42 -38.32
N SER A 553 -0.44 8.16 -39.31
CA SER A 553 -0.87 9.53 -39.06
C SER A 553 -1.91 9.48 -37.91
N HIS A 554 -1.75 10.35 -36.92
CA HIS A 554 -2.67 10.41 -35.75
C HIS A 554 -4.08 10.88 -36.11
N TYR A 555 -4.36 11.11 -37.38
CA TYR A 555 -5.58 11.72 -37.90
C TYR A 555 -6.57 10.71 -38.47
N ASP A 556 -6.26 9.41 -38.52
CA ASP A 556 -7.23 8.41 -38.89
C ASP A 556 -8.26 8.28 -37.79
N THR A 557 -9.35 9.01 -37.95
CA THR A 557 -10.51 9.02 -37.08
C THR A 557 -11.16 7.64 -37.04
N LEU A 558 -10.96 6.91 -35.93
CA LEU A 558 -11.76 5.73 -35.61
C LEU A 558 -12.77 6.10 -34.51
N PRO A 559 -14.02 5.63 -34.60
CA PRO A 559 -15.05 5.96 -33.62
C PRO A 559 -14.74 5.39 -32.25
N SER A 560 -15.03 6.19 -31.21
CA SER A 560 -14.79 5.92 -29.79
C SER A 560 -15.79 4.90 -29.20
N ASN A 561 -15.71 3.62 -29.57
CA ASN A 561 -16.61 2.59 -29.02
C ASN A 561 -15.97 1.72 -27.92
N LEU A 562 -14.85 2.14 -27.32
CA LEU A 562 -14.13 1.35 -26.31
C LEU A 562 -14.84 1.22 -24.94
N TRP A 563 -15.93 1.94 -24.70
CA TRP A 563 -16.66 1.88 -23.42
C TRP A 563 -17.84 0.91 -23.41
N GLN A 564 -18.24 0.38 -24.57
CA GLN A 564 -19.36 -0.57 -24.66
C GLN A 564 -19.01 -2.01 -24.25
N THR A 565 -17.71 -2.33 -24.10
CA THR A 565 -17.24 -3.67 -23.74
C THR A 565 -17.08 -3.91 -22.24
N THR A 566 -17.18 -2.88 -21.39
CA THR A 566 -16.99 -3.05 -19.93
C THR A 566 -18.28 -3.36 -19.17
N GLU A 567 -19.44 -3.23 -19.77
CA GLU A 567 -20.71 -3.66 -19.13
C GLU A 567 -20.97 -5.17 -19.23
N ALA A 568 -20.28 -5.88 -20.11
CA ALA A 568 -20.51 -7.32 -20.35
C ALA A 568 -19.56 -8.24 -19.56
N GLN A 569 -18.63 -7.72 -18.74
CA GLN A 569 -17.67 -8.50 -17.95
C GLN A 569 -17.68 -8.14 -16.43
N LEU A 570 -18.81 -7.66 -15.93
CA LEU A 570 -19.05 -7.51 -14.48
C LEU A 570 -20.00 -8.59 -13.97
#